data_b9bd75cb4dc1c9b73a6771acb2bd815c
#
_entry.id   b9bd75cb4dc1c9b73a6771acb2bd815c
#
_cell.length_a   1.000
_cell.length_b   1.000
_cell.length_c   1.000
_cell.angle_alpha   90.00
_cell.angle_beta   90.00
_cell.angle_gamma   90.00
#
_symmetry.space_group_name_H-M   'P 1'
#
loop_
_entity.id
_entity.type
_entity.pdbx_description
1 polymer ?
#
loop_
_entity_poly.entity_id
_entity_poly.type
_entity_poly.pdbx_seq_one_letter_code
_entity_poly.pdbx_strand_id
1 'polypeptide(L)'
;MAEEIFDIVNERDEVVGRNTRREVHARGLRHRAVHVLVFNARGEVFLQKRSLKKDIAAGKWDSSASGHLDSGEDYDACAVREVREEIALRLSRPPQRLFKIDARQETGWEFCWIYRSESEGPFTLHPEEIETGDWFAPKFVTKWISDKPEEFASAFVLIWKMFLATDGHR
;
A
#
# COMPACT_ATOMS: atom_id res chain seq x y z
N MET A 1 -21.61 6.72 8.21
CA MET A 1 -20.65 6.70 7.12
C MET A 1 -21.05 5.67 6.07
N ALA A 2 -20.89 6.03 4.81
CA ALA A 2 -21.18 5.10 3.73
C ALA A 2 -20.20 3.92 3.77
N GLU A 3 -20.70 2.73 3.58
CA GLU A 3 -19.87 1.54 3.51
C GLU A 3 -19.12 1.52 2.18
N GLU A 4 -17.83 1.18 2.22
CA GLU A 4 -17.02 1.08 1.00
C GLU A 4 -17.47 -0.10 0.16
N ILE A 5 -17.50 0.11 -1.15
CA ILE A 5 -17.85 -0.94 -2.14
C ILE A 5 -16.63 -1.18 -3.00
N PHE A 6 -16.23 -2.44 -3.11
CA PHE A 6 -15.10 -2.88 -3.92
C PHE A 6 -15.57 -3.67 -5.13
N ASP A 7 -14.82 -3.57 -6.23
CA ASP A 7 -14.97 -4.50 -7.34
C ASP A 7 -14.35 -5.84 -6.94
N ILE A 8 -15.06 -6.92 -7.22
CA ILE A 8 -14.57 -8.28 -7.10
C ILE A 8 -13.97 -8.66 -8.45
N VAL A 9 -12.80 -9.28 -8.44
CA VAL A 9 -12.12 -9.67 -9.67
C VAL A 9 -11.85 -11.17 -9.70
N ASN A 10 -11.63 -11.68 -10.91
CA ASN A 10 -11.24 -13.07 -11.12
C ASN A 10 -9.72 -13.23 -11.06
N GLU A 11 -9.21 -14.41 -11.40
CA GLU A 11 -7.77 -14.73 -11.36
C GLU A 11 -6.94 -13.89 -12.34
N ARG A 12 -7.59 -13.31 -13.36
CA ARG A 12 -6.93 -12.47 -14.36
C ARG A 12 -7.13 -10.98 -14.10
N ASP A 13 -7.58 -10.63 -12.90
CA ASP A 13 -7.84 -9.25 -12.50
C ASP A 13 -8.91 -8.58 -13.38
N GLU A 14 -9.92 -9.33 -13.76
CA GLU A 14 -11.08 -8.83 -14.49
C GLU A 14 -12.26 -8.69 -13.53
N VAL A 15 -12.99 -7.58 -13.61
CA VAL A 15 -14.13 -7.32 -12.73
C VAL A 15 -15.27 -8.29 -13.06
N VAL A 16 -15.72 -9.03 -12.05
CA VAL A 16 -16.80 -10.01 -12.15
C VAL A 16 -17.97 -9.72 -11.22
N GLY A 17 -17.86 -8.70 -10.37
CA GLY A 17 -18.91 -8.34 -9.44
C GLY A 17 -18.45 -7.22 -8.52
N ARG A 18 -19.24 -6.97 -7.47
CA ARG A 18 -18.90 -6.01 -6.43
C ARG A 18 -19.59 -6.40 -5.13
N ASN A 19 -18.97 -5.99 -4.02
CA ASN A 19 -19.54 -6.22 -2.71
C ASN A 19 -18.96 -5.22 -1.73
N THR A 20 -19.46 -5.22 -0.51
CA THR A 20 -18.96 -4.35 0.54
C THR A 20 -17.56 -4.78 0.97
N ARG A 21 -16.78 -3.83 1.46
CA ARG A 21 -15.46 -4.09 2.04
C ARG A 21 -15.53 -5.23 3.08
N ARG A 22 -16.52 -5.19 3.96
CA ARG A 22 -16.69 -6.18 5.00
C ARG A 22 -16.86 -7.59 4.44
N GLU A 23 -17.75 -7.75 3.45
CA GLU A 23 -17.98 -9.04 2.81
C GLU A 23 -16.77 -9.53 2.03
N VAL A 24 -16.11 -8.64 1.31
CA VAL A 24 -14.90 -8.98 0.54
C VAL A 24 -13.82 -9.54 1.45
N HIS A 25 -13.55 -8.87 2.57
CA HIS A 25 -12.55 -9.32 3.53
C HIS A 25 -12.99 -10.59 4.28
N ALA A 26 -14.24 -10.65 4.72
CA ALA A 26 -14.74 -11.82 5.45
C ALA A 26 -14.71 -13.09 4.61
N ARG A 27 -14.98 -12.99 3.30
CA ARG A 27 -15.04 -14.12 2.38
C ARG A 27 -13.74 -14.38 1.64
N GLY A 28 -12.71 -13.54 1.83
CA GLY A 28 -11.44 -13.69 1.13
C GLY A 28 -11.56 -13.54 -0.38
N LEU A 29 -12.38 -12.62 -0.85
CA LEU A 29 -12.62 -12.42 -2.27
C LEU A 29 -11.50 -11.59 -2.89
N ARG A 30 -11.14 -11.91 -4.14
CA ARG A 30 -10.10 -11.16 -4.86
C ARG A 30 -10.60 -9.74 -5.15
N HIS A 31 -9.77 -8.78 -4.83
CA HIS A 31 -10.05 -7.36 -5.06
C HIS A 31 -8.73 -6.65 -5.38
N ARG A 32 -8.73 -5.31 -5.38
CA ARG A 32 -7.62 -4.52 -5.89
C ARG A 32 -7.13 -3.51 -4.88
N ALA A 33 -5.81 -3.31 -4.85
CA ALA A 33 -5.18 -2.33 -3.98
C ALA A 33 -3.96 -1.71 -4.66
N VAL A 34 -3.49 -0.62 -4.09
CA VAL A 34 -2.24 0.04 -4.48
C VAL A 34 -1.35 0.22 -3.26
N HIS A 35 -0.05 0.21 -3.50
CA HIS A 35 0.96 0.62 -2.53
C HIS A 35 1.87 1.63 -3.21
N VAL A 36 2.17 2.71 -2.52
CA VAL A 36 3.09 3.74 -3.04
C VAL A 36 4.28 3.84 -2.10
N LEU A 37 5.48 3.73 -2.66
CA LEU A 37 6.74 3.93 -1.95
C LEU A 37 7.24 5.32 -2.31
N VAL A 38 7.38 6.19 -1.31
CA VAL A 38 7.88 7.57 -1.51
C VAL A 38 9.30 7.65 -1.01
N PHE A 39 10.19 8.13 -1.86
CA PHE A 39 11.62 8.30 -1.57
C PHE A 39 12.00 9.78 -1.56
N ASN A 40 12.95 10.14 -0.71
CA ASN A 40 13.54 11.47 -0.73
C ASN A 40 14.84 11.49 -1.55
N ALA A 41 15.47 12.66 -1.66
CA ALA A 41 16.69 12.84 -2.47
C ALA A 41 17.89 12.05 -1.90
N ARG A 42 17.85 11.67 -0.61
CA ARG A 42 18.88 10.84 0.01
C ARG A 42 18.66 9.35 -0.21
N GLY A 43 17.58 8.98 -0.95
CA GLY A 43 17.25 7.59 -1.19
C GLY A 43 16.57 6.88 -0.03
N GLU A 44 16.14 7.62 0.98
CA GLU A 44 15.39 7.06 2.09
C GLU A 44 13.93 6.88 1.71
N VAL A 45 13.31 5.81 2.20
CA VAL A 45 11.89 5.54 1.98
C VAL A 45 11.08 5.98 3.19
N PHE A 46 9.94 6.63 2.94
CA PHE A 46 8.99 6.96 4.00
C PHE A 46 8.10 5.76 4.26
N LEU A 47 8.05 5.29 5.51
CA LEU A 47 7.14 4.22 5.91
C LEU A 47 6.16 4.74 6.95
N GLN A 48 4.92 4.25 6.87
CA GLN A 48 3.90 4.55 7.86
C GLN A 48 3.74 3.40 8.85
N LYS A 49 3.45 3.75 10.09
CA LYS A 49 2.98 2.78 11.08
C LYS A 49 1.46 2.88 11.13
N ARG A 50 0.78 1.79 10.82
CA ARG A 50 -0.68 1.74 10.73
C ARG A 50 -1.31 2.03 12.07
N SER A 51 -2.40 2.80 12.06
CA SER A 51 -3.16 3.10 13.26
C SER A 51 -3.64 1.82 13.95
N LEU A 52 -3.69 1.85 15.27
CA LEU A 52 -4.26 0.76 16.07
C LEU A 52 -5.76 0.58 15.84
N LYS A 53 -6.41 1.56 15.21
CA LYS A 53 -7.84 1.52 14.85
C LYS A 53 -8.10 0.72 13.57
N LYS A 54 -7.06 0.32 12.83
CA LYS A 54 -7.22 -0.44 11.58
C LYS A 54 -7.69 -1.86 11.88
N ASP A 55 -8.49 -2.39 10.97
CA ASP A 55 -8.99 -3.77 11.04
C ASP A 55 -7.97 -4.81 10.56
N ILE A 56 -7.01 -4.38 9.72
CA ILE A 56 -5.97 -5.24 9.18
C ILE A 56 -4.61 -4.66 9.54
N ALA A 57 -3.71 -5.51 10.03
CA ALA A 57 -2.32 -5.18 10.36
C ALA A 57 -2.18 -3.93 11.24
N ALA A 58 -3.05 -3.78 12.25
CA ALA A 58 -3.03 -2.65 13.18
C ALA A 58 -1.67 -2.53 13.86
N GLY A 59 -1.13 -1.31 13.93
CA GLY A 59 0.14 -1.03 14.59
C GLY A 59 1.38 -1.53 13.88
N LYS A 60 1.27 -2.04 12.66
CA LYS A 60 2.41 -2.55 11.89
C LYS A 60 2.90 -1.51 10.89
N TRP A 61 4.19 -1.62 10.53
CA TRP A 61 4.79 -0.76 9.52
C TRP A 61 4.41 -1.22 8.13
N ASP A 62 4.23 -0.26 7.23
CA ASP A 62 3.73 -0.50 5.88
C ASP A 62 4.29 0.54 4.92
N SER A 63 3.97 0.41 3.64
CA SER A 63 4.32 1.34 2.57
C SER A 63 3.99 2.79 2.94
N SER A 64 4.54 3.75 2.21
CA SER A 64 4.28 5.18 2.47
C SER A 64 2.79 5.50 2.47
N ALA A 65 2.07 4.95 1.50
CA ALA A 65 0.61 5.01 1.43
C ALA A 65 0.09 3.75 0.76
N SER A 66 -1.10 3.32 1.13
CA SER A 66 -1.74 2.15 0.52
C SER A 66 -3.24 2.23 0.71
N GLY A 67 -3.97 1.58 -0.17
CA GLY A 67 -5.42 1.53 -0.04
C GLY A 67 -6.07 0.71 -1.14
N HIS A 68 -7.34 0.47 -0.95
CA HIS A 68 -8.16 -0.32 -1.86
C HIS A 68 -8.78 0.57 -2.94
N LEU A 69 -8.92 0.03 -4.14
CA LEU A 69 -9.69 0.70 -5.18
C LEU A 69 -11.17 0.69 -4.80
N ASP A 70 -11.80 1.85 -4.94
CA ASP A 70 -13.27 1.92 -4.89
C ASP A 70 -13.84 1.30 -6.15
N SER A 71 -15.10 0.84 -6.09
CA SER A 71 -15.77 0.28 -7.26
C SER A 71 -15.76 1.27 -8.42
N GLY A 72 -15.30 0.82 -9.58
CA GLY A 72 -15.18 1.64 -10.78
C GLY A 72 -13.92 2.49 -10.87
N GLU A 73 -13.07 2.48 -9.85
CA GLU A 73 -11.81 3.22 -9.84
C GLU A 73 -10.71 2.43 -10.55
N ASP A 74 -9.80 3.11 -11.26
CA ASP A 74 -8.62 2.44 -11.80
C ASP A 74 -7.43 2.56 -10.82
N TYR A 75 -6.40 1.76 -11.06
CA TYR A 75 -5.24 1.70 -10.17
C TYR A 75 -4.53 3.05 -10.04
N ASP A 76 -4.29 3.75 -11.14
CA ASP A 76 -3.54 5.01 -11.12
C ASP A 76 -4.30 6.09 -10.36
N ALA A 77 -5.62 6.18 -10.57
CA ALA A 77 -6.47 7.14 -9.84
C ALA A 77 -6.46 6.85 -8.34
N CYS A 78 -6.51 5.57 -7.97
CA CYS A 78 -6.43 5.15 -6.57
C CYS A 78 -5.09 5.57 -5.94
N ALA A 79 -3.97 5.38 -6.65
CA ALA A 79 -2.65 5.77 -6.14
C ALA A 79 -2.59 7.28 -5.86
N VAL A 80 -3.09 8.11 -6.77
CA VAL A 80 -3.15 9.57 -6.59
C VAL A 80 -4.02 9.93 -5.38
N ARG A 81 -5.17 9.30 -5.27
CA ARG A 81 -6.13 9.56 -4.17
C ARG A 81 -5.55 9.17 -2.82
N GLU A 82 -4.98 7.97 -2.71
CA GLU A 82 -4.48 7.45 -1.43
C GLU A 82 -3.31 8.26 -0.87
N VAL A 83 -2.35 8.67 -1.69
CA VAL A 83 -1.25 9.50 -1.18
C VAL A 83 -1.74 10.86 -0.72
N ARG A 84 -2.79 11.40 -1.35
CA ARG A 84 -3.40 12.65 -0.91
C ARG A 84 -4.15 12.47 0.41
N GLU A 85 -4.94 11.43 0.52
CA GLU A 85 -5.76 11.17 1.71
C GLU A 85 -4.93 10.79 2.93
N GLU A 86 -3.95 9.92 2.75
CA GLU A 86 -3.19 9.37 3.87
C GLU A 86 -2.05 10.27 4.34
N ILE A 87 -1.31 10.89 3.43
CA ILE A 87 -0.12 11.68 3.77
C ILE A 87 -0.13 13.10 3.22
N ALA A 88 -1.23 13.53 2.64
CA ALA A 88 -1.42 14.86 2.06
C ALA A 88 -0.41 15.20 0.96
N LEU A 89 0.07 14.21 0.23
CA LEU A 89 0.94 14.41 -0.92
C LEU A 89 0.07 14.60 -2.17
N ARG A 90 0.15 15.78 -2.78
CA ARG A 90 -0.62 16.10 -3.98
C ARG A 90 0.23 15.86 -5.22
N LEU A 91 -0.21 14.94 -6.07
CA LEU A 91 0.45 14.60 -7.32
C LEU A 91 -0.33 15.18 -8.49
N SER A 92 0.37 15.78 -9.45
CA SER A 92 -0.25 16.31 -10.67
C SER A 92 -0.52 15.23 -11.71
N ARG A 93 0.08 14.06 -11.54
CA ARG A 93 -0.06 12.90 -12.43
C ARG A 93 0.19 11.64 -11.65
N PRO A 94 -0.22 10.46 -12.15
CA PRO A 94 0.04 9.19 -11.46
C PRO A 94 1.53 8.96 -11.22
N PRO A 95 1.90 8.35 -10.08
CA PRO A 95 3.29 7.99 -9.83
C PRO A 95 3.74 6.85 -10.74
N GLN A 96 5.04 6.61 -10.77
CA GLN A 96 5.63 5.57 -11.60
C GLN A 96 5.21 4.18 -11.15
N ARG A 97 4.67 3.37 -12.06
CA ARG A 97 4.41 1.95 -11.79
C ARG A 97 5.73 1.18 -11.73
N LEU A 98 5.88 0.34 -10.72
CA LEU A 98 7.07 -0.52 -10.58
C LEU A 98 6.77 -1.95 -10.98
N PHE A 99 5.81 -2.59 -10.31
CA PHE A 99 5.42 -3.97 -10.59
C PHE A 99 4.04 -4.25 -10.00
N LYS A 100 3.45 -5.36 -10.44
CA LYS A 100 2.16 -5.84 -9.97
C LYS A 100 2.34 -7.17 -9.24
N ILE A 101 1.65 -7.33 -8.13
CA ILE A 101 1.60 -8.60 -7.40
C ILE A 101 0.22 -9.21 -7.58
N ASP A 102 0.18 -10.48 -7.95
CA ASP A 102 -1.09 -11.21 -8.07
C ASP A 102 -1.70 -11.45 -6.70
N ALA A 103 -3.04 -11.54 -6.67
CA ALA A 103 -3.78 -11.79 -5.44
C ALA A 103 -3.38 -13.15 -4.85
N ARG A 104 -3.01 -13.14 -3.57
CA ARG A 104 -2.60 -14.33 -2.82
C ARG A 104 -2.86 -14.12 -1.34
N GLN A 105 -2.65 -15.16 -0.55
CA GLN A 105 -2.89 -15.07 0.89
C GLN A 105 -2.08 -13.95 1.54
N GLU A 106 -0.80 -13.80 1.20
CA GLU A 106 0.10 -12.78 1.78
C GLU A 106 -0.37 -11.35 1.49
N THR A 107 -1.08 -11.13 0.39
CA THR A 107 -1.65 -9.82 0.05
C THR A 107 -3.09 -9.66 0.54
N GLY A 108 -3.63 -10.62 1.27
CA GLY A 108 -5.05 -10.58 1.66
C GLY A 108 -5.99 -10.71 0.47
N TRP A 109 -5.58 -11.47 -0.54
CA TRP A 109 -6.30 -11.70 -1.79
C TRP A 109 -6.48 -10.44 -2.63
N GLU A 110 -5.50 -9.54 -2.55
CA GLU A 110 -5.47 -8.31 -3.35
C GLU A 110 -4.50 -8.44 -4.51
N PHE A 111 -4.95 -8.04 -5.71
CA PHE A 111 -4.02 -7.64 -6.75
C PHE A 111 -3.49 -6.27 -6.36
N CYS A 112 -2.17 -6.12 -6.33
CA CYS A 112 -1.54 -4.86 -5.90
C CYS A 112 -0.65 -4.31 -7.00
N TRP A 113 -0.90 -3.08 -7.44
CA TRP A 113 0.09 -2.32 -8.18
C TRP A 113 0.96 -1.55 -7.19
N ILE A 114 2.27 -1.64 -7.39
CA ILE A 114 3.26 -0.98 -6.56
C ILE A 114 3.84 0.18 -7.35
N TYR A 115 3.85 1.36 -6.73
CA TYR A 115 4.26 2.62 -7.35
C TYR A 115 5.43 3.23 -6.61
N ARG A 116 6.19 4.08 -7.31
CA ARG A 116 7.23 4.90 -6.73
C ARG A 116 6.92 6.37 -6.99
N SER A 117 7.10 7.19 -5.96
CA SER A 117 7.05 8.64 -6.06
C SER A 117 8.23 9.25 -5.33
N GLU A 118 8.51 10.52 -5.58
CA GLU A 118 9.58 11.25 -4.91
C GLU A 118 9.03 12.50 -4.26
N SER A 119 9.42 12.74 -3.00
CA SER A 119 9.03 13.93 -2.25
C SER A 119 9.92 14.06 -1.02
N GLU A 120 10.23 15.31 -0.67
CA GLU A 120 10.96 15.59 0.58
C GLU A 120 10.02 15.74 1.77
N GLY A 121 8.71 15.67 1.55
CA GLY A 121 7.75 16.03 2.59
C GLY A 121 7.78 17.52 2.87
N PRO A 122 7.39 17.96 4.06
CA PRO A 122 6.80 17.17 5.12
C PRO A 122 5.39 16.67 4.76
N PHE A 123 4.97 15.60 5.45
CA PHE A 123 3.63 15.03 5.23
C PHE A 123 2.71 15.36 6.40
N THR A 124 1.41 15.43 6.10
CA THR A 124 0.36 15.49 7.13
C THR A 124 -0.30 14.13 7.15
N LEU A 125 -0.13 13.40 8.24
CA LEU A 125 -0.61 12.04 8.38
C LEU A 125 -2.07 12.02 8.80
N HIS A 126 -2.89 11.19 8.14
CA HIS A 126 -4.30 11.03 8.48
C HIS A 126 -4.42 10.26 9.81
N PRO A 127 -4.94 10.88 10.88
CA PRO A 127 -4.85 10.28 12.22
C PRO A 127 -5.67 9.00 12.41
N GLU A 128 -6.73 8.82 11.62
CA GLU A 128 -7.52 7.58 11.67
C GLU A 128 -6.82 6.41 10.96
N GLU A 129 -5.90 6.70 10.06
CA GLU A 129 -5.23 5.69 9.25
C GLU A 129 -3.80 5.40 9.73
N ILE A 130 -3.10 6.42 10.21
CA ILE A 130 -1.65 6.37 10.47
C ILE A 130 -1.35 6.87 11.87
N GLU A 131 -0.63 6.04 12.65
CA GLU A 131 -0.15 6.43 13.98
C GLU A 131 1.05 7.36 13.88
N THR A 132 2.03 7.00 13.06
CA THR A 132 3.25 7.77 12.84
C THR A 132 3.91 7.32 11.54
N GLY A 133 4.94 8.04 11.13
CA GLY A 133 5.75 7.69 9.98
C GLY A 133 7.11 8.33 10.06
N ASP A 134 8.07 7.78 9.34
CA ASP A 134 9.43 8.31 9.32
C ASP A 134 10.16 7.84 8.07
N TRP A 135 11.32 8.43 7.83
CA TRP A 135 12.23 8.09 6.76
C TRP A 135 13.24 7.05 7.21
N PHE A 136 13.50 6.05 6.37
CA PHE A 136 14.44 4.97 6.68
C PHE A 136 15.32 4.67 5.46
N ALA A 137 16.61 4.43 5.72
CA ALA A 137 17.51 3.94 4.68
C ALA A 137 17.07 2.52 4.24
N PRO A 138 17.09 2.22 2.94
CA PRO A 138 16.69 0.88 2.46
C PRO A 138 17.44 -0.27 3.11
N LYS A 139 18.74 -0.12 3.37
CA LYS A 139 19.52 -1.15 4.07
C LYS A 139 18.99 -1.41 5.47
N PHE A 140 18.59 -0.35 6.17
CA PHE A 140 17.99 -0.47 7.51
C PHE A 140 16.68 -1.23 7.46
N VAL A 141 15.81 -0.90 6.49
CA VAL A 141 14.51 -1.58 6.32
C VAL A 141 14.72 -3.06 6.04
N THR A 142 15.67 -3.39 5.16
CA THR A 142 15.98 -4.77 4.80
C THR A 142 16.41 -5.58 6.03
N LYS A 143 17.33 -5.02 6.84
CA LYS A 143 17.77 -5.69 8.06
C LYS A 143 16.65 -5.81 9.08
N TRP A 144 15.87 -4.76 9.27
CA TRP A 144 14.75 -4.73 10.21
C TRP A 144 13.71 -5.79 9.87
N ILE A 145 13.33 -5.93 8.59
CA ILE A 145 12.41 -6.98 8.14
C ILE A 145 13.00 -8.36 8.41
N SER A 146 14.30 -8.56 8.17
CA SER A 146 14.95 -9.83 8.42
C SER A 146 14.93 -10.20 9.90
N ASP A 147 15.17 -9.23 10.77
CA ASP A 147 15.24 -9.46 12.20
C ASP A 147 13.88 -9.56 12.87
N LYS A 148 12.90 -8.75 12.42
CA LYS A 148 11.60 -8.60 13.06
C LYS A 148 10.47 -8.47 12.02
N PRO A 149 10.25 -9.50 11.19
CA PRO A 149 9.22 -9.42 10.14
C PRO A 149 7.80 -9.20 10.71
N GLU A 150 7.56 -9.60 11.94
CA GLU A 150 6.26 -9.43 12.60
C GLU A 150 5.91 -7.98 12.89
N GLU A 151 6.86 -7.06 12.80
CA GLU A 151 6.59 -5.62 12.97
C GLU A 151 6.05 -4.97 11.71
N PHE A 152 5.94 -5.75 10.62
CA PHE A 152 5.50 -5.25 9.32
C PHE A 152 4.21 -5.95 8.87
N ALA A 153 3.40 -5.24 8.09
CA ALA A 153 2.28 -5.84 7.38
C ALA A 153 2.82 -6.92 6.43
N SER A 154 2.15 -8.06 6.35
CA SER A 154 2.62 -9.19 5.53
C SER A 154 2.78 -8.82 4.05
N ALA A 155 1.86 -8.01 3.52
CA ALA A 155 1.96 -7.54 2.14
C ALA A 155 3.23 -6.70 1.94
N PHE A 156 3.59 -5.86 2.90
CA PHE A 156 4.77 -5.02 2.79
C PHE A 156 6.07 -5.85 2.77
N VAL A 157 6.13 -6.91 3.57
CA VAL A 157 7.30 -7.82 3.56
C VAL A 157 7.52 -8.38 2.15
N LEU A 158 6.46 -8.82 1.51
CA LEU A 158 6.51 -9.33 0.14
C LEU A 158 6.88 -8.22 -0.85
N ILE A 159 6.26 -7.05 -0.74
CA ILE A 159 6.53 -5.89 -1.60
C ILE A 159 8.00 -5.51 -1.53
N TRP A 160 8.55 -5.40 -0.31
CA TRP A 160 9.94 -4.99 -0.14
C TRP A 160 10.91 -5.99 -0.76
N LYS A 161 10.67 -7.28 -0.57
CA LYS A 161 11.47 -8.33 -1.19
C LYS A 161 11.47 -8.23 -2.71
N MET A 162 10.31 -8.01 -3.30
CA MET A 162 10.19 -7.88 -4.76
C MET A 162 10.82 -6.58 -5.25
N PHE A 163 10.67 -5.50 -4.50
CA PHE A 163 11.30 -4.22 -4.83
C PHE A 163 12.82 -4.35 -4.89
N LEU A 164 13.44 -5.01 -3.92
CA LEU A 164 14.88 -5.24 -3.92
C LEU A 164 15.33 -6.08 -5.12
N ALA A 165 14.53 -7.07 -5.52
CA ALA A 165 14.86 -7.94 -6.64
C ALA A 165 14.75 -7.23 -7.99
N THR A 166 13.90 -6.21 -8.11
CA THR A 166 13.64 -5.52 -9.38
C THR A 166 14.42 -4.22 -9.52
N ASP A 167 14.28 -3.31 -8.56
CA ASP A 167 14.77 -1.94 -8.69
C ASP A 167 15.52 -1.43 -7.46
N GLY A 168 15.40 -2.10 -6.33
CA GLY A 168 15.84 -1.60 -5.04
C GLY A 168 17.33 -1.32 -4.90
N HIS A 169 18.15 -1.79 -5.82
CA HIS A 169 19.60 -1.59 -5.76
C HIS A 169 20.13 -0.64 -6.84
N ARG A 170 19.26 0.11 -7.48
CA ARG A 170 19.63 1.14 -8.45
C ARG A 170 19.76 2.51 -7.80
#